data_e6bbe6799b672f69b5810978f8e3590c
#
_entry.id   e6bbe6799b672f69b5810978f8e3590c
#
_cell.length_a   1.000
_cell.length_b   1.000
_cell.length_c   1.000
_cell.angle_alpha   90.00
_cell.angle_beta   90.00
_cell.angle_gamma   90.00
#
_symmetry.space_group_name_H-M   'P 1'
#
loop_
_entity.id
_entity.type
_entity.pdbx_description
1 polymer ?
#
loop_
_entity_poly.entity_id
_entity_poly.type
_entity_poly.pdbx_seq_one_letter_code
_entity_poly.pdbx_strand_id
1 'polypeptide(L)'
;MITIDGGTGVILNNGVEISSEKMVDEWRVHTSKEHGSGVVAVTEYWERNDNNFALIGKSMTESSGVFSFPITGIFLIRAQINFYTNGGARAYLGCIIEGTSDNSTYVDIGGNYASSSGTNYYNGVSAQCVFDVTDTSTHKVRLKTNFPGTATVQGSSNYQRTAIHFTRIGNT
;
A
#
# COMPACT_ATOMS: atom_id res chain seq x y z
N MET A 1 29.27 -23.30 5.08
CA MET A 1 28.47 -24.44 5.61
C MET A 1 27.02 -24.03 5.61
N ILE A 2 26.15 -24.82 5.00
CA ILE A 2 24.69 -24.60 5.03
C ILE A 2 24.16 -25.33 6.27
N THR A 3 23.44 -24.65 7.12
CA THR A 3 22.78 -25.20 8.32
C THR A 3 21.29 -24.85 8.30
N ILE A 4 20.48 -25.74 8.86
CA ILE A 4 19.05 -25.48 9.07
C ILE A 4 18.89 -25.24 10.58
N ASP A 5 18.35 -24.09 10.96
CA ASP A 5 17.92 -23.85 12.33
C ASP A 5 16.69 -24.73 12.61
N GLY A 6 16.86 -25.72 13.46
CA GLY A 6 15.82 -26.70 13.77
C GLY A 6 14.61 -26.11 14.55
N GLY A 7 14.70 -24.88 15.06
CA GLY A 7 13.61 -24.20 15.75
C GLY A 7 12.75 -23.32 14.84
N THR A 8 13.36 -22.71 13.84
CA THR A 8 12.71 -21.72 12.94
C THR A 8 12.55 -22.22 11.51
N GLY A 9 13.23 -23.31 11.13
CA GLY A 9 13.26 -23.79 9.74
C GLY A 9 14.06 -22.88 8.80
N VAL A 10 14.82 -21.95 9.33
CA VAL A 10 15.64 -21.00 8.56
C VAL A 10 16.87 -21.71 8.00
N ILE A 11 17.14 -21.51 6.73
CA ILE A 11 18.35 -22.00 6.09
C ILE A 11 19.43 -20.91 6.21
N LEU A 12 20.56 -21.26 6.84
CA LEU A 12 21.70 -20.37 7.03
C LEU A 12 22.88 -20.79 6.14
N ASN A 13 23.55 -19.83 5.52
CA ASN A 13 24.86 -20.01 4.91
C ASN A 13 25.90 -19.20 5.68
N ASN A 14 26.82 -19.88 6.36
CA ASN A 14 27.82 -19.27 7.26
C ASN A 14 27.18 -18.33 8.31
N GLY A 15 26.04 -18.72 8.90
CA GLY A 15 25.31 -17.94 9.88
C GLY A 15 24.45 -16.80 9.29
N VAL A 16 24.47 -16.62 7.98
CA VAL A 16 23.61 -15.62 7.30
C VAL A 16 22.33 -16.32 6.81
N GLU A 17 21.18 -15.76 7.14
CA GLU A 17 19.90 -16.25 6.66
C GLU A 17 19.83 -16.11 5.13
N ILE A 18 19.61 -17.25 4.44
CA ILE A 18 19.48 -17.28 2.98
C ILE A 18 18.04 -17.56 2.51
N SER A 19 17.12 -17.78 3.43
CA SER A 19 15.69 -17.89 3.15
C SER A 19 14.89 -17.00 4.08
N SER A 20 14.46 -15.84 3.62
CA SER A 20 13.41 -15.10 4.30
C SER A 20 12.05 -15.61 3.85
N GLU A 21 11.08 -15.65 4.76
CA GLU A 21 9.69 -15.97 4.39
C GLU A 21 9.21 -14.95 3.33
N LYS A 22 8.97 -15.45 2.12
CA LYS A 22 8.50 -14.62 1.01
C LYS A 22 7.05 -14.22 1.24
N MET A 23 6.74 -12.97 0.98
CA MET A 23 5.39 -12.47 1.01
C MET A 23 5.18 -11.46 -0.11
N VAL A 24 4.12 -11.64 -0.90
CA VAL A 24 3.60 -10.66 -1.84
C VAL A 24 2.09 -10.65 -1.71
N ASP A 25 1.51 -9.48 -1.46
CA ASP A 25 0.05 -9.30 -1.39
C ASP A 25 -0.34 -8.02 -2.13
N GLU A 26 -1.47 -8.06 -2.82
CA GLU A 26 -1.99 -6.95 -3.62
C GLU A 26 -3.46 -6.68 -3.30
N TRP A 27 -3.74 -5.41 -3.07
CA TRP A 27 -5.09 -4.92 -2.81
C TRP A 27 -5.43 -3.78 -3.77
N ARG A 28 -6.68 -3.74 -4.22
CA ARG A 28 -7.20 -2.71 -5.10
C ARG A 28 -8.51 -2.13 -4.58
N VAL A 29 -8.82 -0.93 -5.01
CA VAL A 29 -10.15 -0.34 -4.86
C VAL A 29 -11.01 -0.85 -6.02
N HIS A 30 -12.10 -1.59 -5.72
CA HIS A 30 -12.95 -2.18 -6.75
C HIS A 30 -14.03 -1.22 -7.28
N THR A 31 -14.42 -0.21 -6.51
CA THR A 31 -15.46 0.76 -6.86
C THR A 31 -14.95 2.19 -6.77
N SER A 32 -15.21 2.99 -7.79
CA SER A 32 -14.82 4.40 -7.81
C SER A 32 -15.60 5.22 -6.77
N LYS A 33 -14.91 6.17 -6.11
CA LYS A 33 -15.52 7.06 -5.11
C LYS A 33 -15.00 8.49 -5.25
N GLU A 34 -15.90 9.45 -5.17
CA GLU A 34 -15.52 10.86 -5.06
C GLU A 34 -14.96 11.15 -3.67
N HIS A 35 -13.80 11.79 -3.65
CA HIS A 35 -13.16 12.32 -2.45
C HIS A 35 -13.24 13.84 -2.44
N GLY A 36 -13.45 14.40 -1.25
CA GLY A 36 -13.46 15.83 -1.01
C GLY A 36 -12.07 16.46 -1.01
N SER A 37 -12.04 17.78 -0.89
CA SER A 37 -10.80 18.57 -0.81
C SER A 37 -9.98 18.23 0.44
N GLY A 38 -8.67 18.33 0.30
CA GLY A 38 -7.71 18.14 1.38
C GLY A 38 -7.21 16.71 1.50
N VAL A 39 -6.82 16.35 2.71
CA VAL A 39 -6.27 15.02 3.04
C VAL A 39 -7.40 14.08 3.41
N VAL A 40 -7.58 13.02 2.63
CA VAL A 40 -8.64 12.01 2.85
C VAL A 40 -8.07 10.62 2.75
N ALA A 41 -8.26 9.80 3.80
CA ALA A 41 -7.88 8.38 3.75
C ALA A 41 -8.79 7.59 2.80
N VAL A 42 -8.22 6.63 2.08
CA VAL A 42 -8.96 5.70 1.22
C VAL A 42 -9.43 4.54 2.10
N THR A 43 -10.65 4.63 2.62
CA THR A 43 -11.16 3.72 3.66
C THR A 43 -12.13 2.67 3.16
N GLU A 44 -12.57 2.74 1.90
CA GLU A 44 -13.66 1.92 1.39
C GLU A 44 -13.30 1.22 0.08
N TYR A 45 -14.08 0.17 -0.21
CA TYR A 45 -14.04 -0.58 -1.47
C TYR A 45 -12.71 -1.33 -1.72
N TRP A 46 -11.96 -1.61 -0.67
CA TRP A 46 -10.78 -2.45 -0.78
C TRP A 46 -11.16 -3.91 -0.98
N GLU A 47 -10.53 -4.55 -1.95
CA GLU A 47 -10.58 -6.00 -2.15
C GLU A 47 -9.18 -6.50 -2.49
N ARG A 48 -8.88 -7.76 -2.13
CA ARG A 48 -7.66 -8.41 -2.61
C ARG A 48 -7.81 -8.66 -4.11
N ASN A 49 -6.72 -8.45 -4.86
CA ASN A 49 -6.72 -8.79 -6.26
C ASN A 49 -6.98 -10.29 -6.44
N ASP A 50 -8.09 -10.63 -7.08
CA ASP A 50 -8.55 -12.00 -7.35
C ASP A 50 -8.43 -12.40 -8.83
N ASN A 51 -7.96 -11.47 -9.68
CA ASN A 51 -7.75 -11.69 -11.10
C ASN A 51 -6.26 -11.83 -11.41
N ASN A 52 -5.84 -12.98 -11.91
CA ASN A 52 -4.47 -13.23 -12.43
C ASN A 52 -3.34 -13.09 -11.40
N PHE A 53 -3.66 -13.06 -10.11
CA PHE A 53 -2.66 -13.03 -9.04
C PHE A 53 -3.01 -14.03 -7.95
N ALA A 54 -1.99 -14.75 -7.51
CA ALA A 54 -2.06 -15.61 -6.34
C ALA A 54 -1.18 -15.00 -5.24
N LEU A 55 -1.73 -14.90 -4.04
CA LEU A 55 -1.00 -14.52 -2.84
C LEU A 55 0.25 -15.41 -2.67
N ILE A 56 1.39 -14.79 -2.35
CA ILE A 56 2.59 -15.53 -1.97
C ILE A 56 2.79 -15.38 -0.45
N GLY A 57 2.87 -16.51 0.24
CA GLY A 57 3.09 -16.55 1.69
C GLY A 57 1.89 -16.08 2.50
N LYS A 58 2.14 -15.32 3.57
CA LYS A 58 1.11 -14.76 4.44
C LYS A 58 0.43 -13.55 3.79
N SER A 59 -0.75 -13.20 4.28
CA SER A 59 -1.57 -12.12 3.73
C SER A 59 -1.71 -10.96 4.71
N MET A 60 -1.74 -9.73 4.18
CA MET A 60 -2.22 -8.56 4.93
C MET A 60 -3.67 -8.75 5.36
N THR A 61 -4.05 -8.12 6.45
CA THR A 61 -5.47 -7.90 6.80
C THR A 61 -5.82 -6.44 6.60
N GLU A 62 -7.00 -6.19 6.04
CA GLU A 62 -7.51 -4.85 5.78
C GLU A 62 -8.78 -4.63 6.61
N SER A 63 -8.88 -3.45 7.21
CA SER A 63 -10.09 -2.98 7.88
C SER A 63 -10.20 -1.46 7.76
N SER A 64 -11.23 -0.99 7.07
CA SER A 64 -11.50 0.45 6.87
C SER A 64 -10.30 1.25 6.33
N GLY A 65 -9.60 0.67 5.36
CA GLY A 65 -8.42 1.27 4.71
C GLY A 65 -7.11 1.13 5.49
N VAL A 66 -7.13 0.46 6.64
CA VAL A 66 -5.93 0.19 7.44
C VAL A 66 -5.46 -1.23 7.19
N PHE A 67 -4.19 -1.36 6.80
CA PHE A 67 -3.54 -2.63 6.52
C PHE A 67 -2.63 -3.04 7.68
N SER A 68 -2.81 -4.26 8.18
CA SER A 68 -2.01 -4.87 9.26
C SER A 68 -1.11 -5.95 8.69
N PHE A 69 0.14 -5.98 9.17
CA PHE A 69 1.15 -6.94 8.73
C PHE A 69 1.00 -8.28 9.45
N PRO A 70 1.11 -9.42 8.73
CA PRO A 70 1.00 -10.75 9.33
C PRO A 70 2.31 -11.25 9.96
N ILE A 71 3.44 -10.64 9.62
CA ILE A 71 4.78 -10.99 10.09
C ILE A 71 5.66 -9.75 10.18
N THR A 72 6.70 -9.80 10.99
CA THR A 72 7.75 -8.77 11.06
C THR A 72 8.68 -8.85 9.84
N GLY A 73 9.41 -7.78 9.57
CA GLY A 73 10.39 -7.72 8.49
C GLY A 73 10.38 -6.39 7.76
N ILE A 74 11.25 -6.28 6.78
CA ILE A 74 11.37 -5.10 5.92
C ILE A 74 10.47 -5.28 4.71
N PHE A 75 9.55 -4.34 4.51
CA PHE A 75 8.58 -4.35 3.42
C PHE A 75 8.84 -3.22 2.42
N LEU A 76 8.85 -3.57 1.14
CA LEU A 76 8.65 -2.63 0.06
C LEU A 76 7.15 -2.47 -0.15
N ILE A 77 6.65 -1.26 0.05
CA ILE A 77 5.25 -0.89 -0.14
C ILE A 77 5.17 0.01 -1.36
N ARG A 78 4.31 -0.34 -2.31
CA ARG A 78 4.02 0.46 -3.49
C ARG A 78 2.54 0.76 -3.54
N ALA A 79 2.18 2.00 -3.83
CA ALA A 79 0.80 2.41 -4.00
C ALA A 79 0.66 3.22 -5.28
N GLN A 80 -0.53 3.13 -5.88
CA GLN A 80 -0.94 3.99 -6.98
C GLN A 80 -2.38 4.44 -6.77
N ILE A 81 -2.68 5.68 -7.16
CA ILE A 81 -4.03 6.20 -7.22
C ILE A 81 -4.27 6.72 -8.64
N ASN A 82 -5.35 6.27 -9.25
CA ASN A 82 -5.85 6.82 -10.48
C ASN A 82 -6.98 7.79 -10.15
N PHE A 83 -6.83 9.05 -10.49
CA PHE A 83 -7.79 10.12 -10.29
C PHE A 83 -8.54 10.44 -11.57
N TYR A 84 -9.81 10.81 -11.44
CA TYR A 84 -10.59 11.47 -12.48
C TYR A 84 -11.06 12.84 -11.98
N THR A 85 -10.66 13.90 -12.70
CA THR A 85 -10.97 15.28 -12.32
C THR A 85 -12.23 15.76 -13.02
N ASN A 86 -13.38 15.64 -12.37
CA ASN A 86 -14.69 16.02 -12.91
C ASN A 86 -15.08 17.48 -12.64
N GLY A 87 -14.32 18.22 -11.85
CA GLY A 87 -14.65 19.58 -11.41
C GLY A 87 -13.60 20.64 -11.74
N GLY A 88 -12.78 20.46 -12.80
CA GLY A 88 -11.77 21.42 -13.24
C GLY A 88 -10.33 21.00 -12.95
N ALA A 89 -9.39 21.90 -13.24
CA ALA A 89 -7.98 21.72 -13.00
C ALA A 89 -7.66 21.49 -11.51
N ARG A 90 -6.62 20.70 -11.25
CA ARG A 90 -6.09 20.45 -9.91
C ARG A 90 -4.61 20.78 -9.89
N ALA A 91 -4.21 21.73 -9.05
CA ALA A 91 -2.80 22.11 -8.91
C ALA A 91 -1.95 20.94 -8.43
N TYR A 92 -2.52 20.06 -7.62
CA TYR A 92 -1.89 18.81 -7.18
C TYR A 92 -2.92 17.71 -6.94
N LEU A 93 -2.49 16.48 -7.13
CA LEU A 93 -3.20 15.24 -6.82
C LEU A 93 -2.19 14.33 -6.12
N GLY A 94 -2.37 14.11 -4.83
CA GLY A 94 -1.42 13.39 -3.98
C GLY A 94 -1.80 11.92 -3.79
N CYS A 95 -0.81 11.04 -3.94
CA CYS A 95 -0.85 9.65 -3.49
C CYS A 95 0.14 9.52 -2.34
N ILE A 96 -0.34 9.24 -1.14
CA ILE A 96 0.48 9.28 0.07
C ILE A 96 0.27 7.99 0.87
N ILE A 97 1.37 7.35 1.24
CA ILE A 97 1.39 6.20 2.15
C ILE A 97 1.70 6.72 3.54
N GLU A 98 0.82 6.47 4.49
CA GLU A 98 1.06 6.71 5.91
C GLU A 98 1.37 5.40 6.62
N GLY A 99 2.28 5.47 7.59
CA GLY A 99 2.61 4.37 8.49
C GLY A 99 2.50 4.78 9.94
N THR A 100 2.29 3.81 10.80
CA THR A 100 2.36 3.94 12.26
C THR A 100 3.16 2.80 12.86
N SER A 101 3.89 3.07 13.94
CA SER A 101 4.60 2.08 14.74
C SER A 101 4.02 1.93 16.16
N ASP A 102 3.01 2.71 16.52
CA ASP A 102 2.35 2.73 17.83
C ASP A 102 0.83 2.45 17.74
N ASN A 103 0.32 2.12 16.54
CA ASN A 103 -1.09 1.91 16.23
C ASN A 103 -2.00 3.13 16.50
N SER A 104 -1.43 4.33 16.63
CA SER A 104 -2.17 5.56 16.94
C SER A 104 -1.73 6.76 16.11
N THR A 105 -0.43 7.02 16.06
CA THR A 105 0.15 8.19 15.39
C THR A 105 0.60 7.80 13.97
N TYR A 106 -0.10 8.30 12.97
CA TYR A 106 0.25 8.07 11.56
C TYR A 106 1.09 9.22 11.02
N VAL A 107 2.17 8.86 10.32
CA VAL A 107 3.07 9.79 9.64
C VAL A 107 3.23 9.41 8.17
N ASP A 108 3.49 10.39 7.31
CA ASP A 108 3.77 10.16 5.89
C ASP A 108 5.12 9.45 5.75
N ILE A 109 5.12 8.26 5.16
CA ILE A 109 6.32 7.44 4.93
C ILE A 109 6.67 7.32 3.45
N GLY A 110 5.76 7.70 2.56
CA GLY A 110 5.98 7.78 1.12
C GLY A 110 4.91 8.63 0.45
N GLY A 111 5.27 9.38 -0.57
CA GLY A 111 4.29 10.22 -1.25
C GLY A 111 4.79 10.76 -2.58
N ASN A 112 3.85 11.08 -3.45
CA ASN A 112 4.10 11.72 -4.72
C ASN A 112 2.86 12.51 -5.17
N TYR A 113 3.07 13.46 -6.07
CA TYR A 113 2.04 14.36 -6.56
C TYR A 113 2.08 14.49 -8.09
N ALA A 114 0.91 14.63 -8.70
CA ALA A 114 0.74 15.07 -10.08
C ALA A 114 -0.16 16.30 -10.11
N SER A 115 -0.37 16.87 -11.29
CA SER A 115 -1.34 17.95 -11.53
C SER A 115 -2.29 17.59 -12.66
N SER A 116 -3.45 18.22 -12.71
CA SER A 116 -4.40 18.13 -13.82
C SER A 116 -4.67 19.52 -14.39
N SER A 117 -4.51 19.69 -15.69
CA SER A 117 -4.70 20.96 -16.37
C SER A 117 -6.15 21.33 -16.66
N GLY A 118 -7.10 20.43 -16.44
CA GLY A 118 -8.49 20.68 -16.77
C GLY A 118 -9.47 19.69 -16.16
N THR A 119 -10.71 19.74 -16.65
CA THR A 119 -11.78 18.82 -16.28
C THR A 119 -11.79 17.58 -17.18
N ASN A 120 -12.35 16.48 -16.70
CA ASN A 120 -12.47 15.20 -17.43
C ASN A 120 -11.13 14.53 -17.79
N TYR A 121 -10.12 14.73 -16.97
CA TYR A 121 -8.82 14.09 -17.14
C TYR A 121 -8.62 12.94 -16.15
N TYR A 122 -8.00 11.87 -16.66
CA TYR A 122 -7.43 10.81 -15.83
C TYR A 122 -5.98 11.13 -15.51
N ASN A 123 -5.58 10.92 -14.25
CA ASN A 123 -4.22 11.12 -13.78
C ASN A 123 -3.82 9.96 -12.88
N GLY A 124 -2.67 9.36 -13.15
CA GLY A 124 -2.06 8.33 -12.32
C GLY A 124 -0.93 8.91 -11.47
N VAL A 125 -0.94 8.62 -10.19
CA VAL A 125 0.14 8.99 -9.25
C VAL A 125 0.54 7.76 -8.47
N SER A 126 1.85 7.51 -8.37
CA SER A 126 2.39 6.37 -7.63
C SER A 126 3.33 6.85 -6.53
N ALA A 127 3.31 6.17 -5.40
CA ALA A 127 4.22 6.36 -4.28
C ALA A 127 4.82 5.02 -3.87
N GLN A 128 5.99 5.05 -3.25
CA GLN A 128 6.60 3.86 -2.67
C GLN A 128 7.43 4.23 -1.45
N CYS A 129 7.62 3.25 -0.57
CA CYS A 129 8.51 3.36 0.58
C CYS A 129 9.03 1.98 0.99
N VAL A 130 10.08 1.99 1.80
CA VAL A 130 10.50 0.81 2.57
C VAL A 130 10.07 1.05 4.02
N PHE A 131 9.46 0.05 4.64
CA PHE A 131 8.94 0.13 5.99
C PHE A 131 9.41 -1.08 6.80
N ASP A 132 10.08 -0.83 7.92
CA ASP A 132 10.55 -1.87 8.84
C ASP A 132 9.46 -2.16 9.88
N VAL A 133 8.93 -3.37 9.85
CA VAL A 133 7.87 -3.85 10.73
C VAL A 133 8.48 -4.70 11.83
N THR A 134 8.73 -4.10 12.98
CA THR A 134 9.30 -4.77 14.16
C THR A 134 8.24 -5.38 15.07
N ASP A 135 6.99 -4.93 14.99
CA ASP A 135 5.86 -5.43 15.78
C ASP A 135 4.56 -5.39 14.95
N THR A 136 3.98 -6.55 14.67
CA THR A 136 2.75 -6.68 13.88
C THR A 136 1.50 -6.16 14.58
N SER A 137 1.52 -6.04 15.91
CA SER A 137 0.38 -5.52 16.68
C SER A 137 0.23 -4.00 16.55
N THR A 138 1.35 -3.28 16.37
CA THR A 138 1.39 -1.81 16.35
C THR A 138 1.67 -1.21 14.98
N HIS A 139 2.45 -1.91 14.13
CA HIS A 139 2.80 -1.40 12.80
C HIS A 139 1.65 -1.59 11.82
N LYS A 140 1.20 -0.48 11.24
CA LYS A 140 0.11 -0.44 10.26
C LYS A 140 0.41 0.57 9.17
N VAL A 141 -0.25 0.43 8.03
CA VAL A 141 -0.19 1.42 6.95
C VAL A 141 -1.58 1.70 6.40
N ARG A 142 -1.74 2.87 5.79
CA ARG A 142 -2.94 3.25 5.03
C ARG A 142 -2.57 4.15 3.86
N LEU A 143 -3.46 4.21 2.88
CA LEU A 143 -3.34 5.08 1.72
C LEU A 143 -4.22 6.32 1.91
N LYS A 144 -3.71 7.50 1.58
CA LYS A 144 -4.49 8.73 1.56
C LYS A 144 -4.29 9.53 0.28
N THR A 145 -5.29 10.33 -0.03
CA THR A 145 -5.25 11.35 -1.07
C THR A 145 -4.97 12.72 -0.46
N ASN A 146 -4.45 13.65 -1.27
CA ASN A 146 -4.40 15.08 -0.92
C ASN A 146 -4.53 15.91 -2.19
N PHE A 147 -5.60 16.70 -2.30
CA PHE A 147 -5.83 17.59 -3.44
C PHE A 147 -6.82 18.73 -3.11
N PRO A 148 -6.78 19.85 -3.86
CA PRO A 148 -7.79 20.91 -3.73
C PRO A 148 -9.07 20.54 -4.49
N GLY A 149 -10.23 20.88 -3.95
CA GLY A 149 -11.54 20.63 -4.55
C GLY A 149 -11.95 19.14 -4.43
N THR A 150 -12.63 18.61 -5.45
CA THR A 150 -13.06 17.19 -5.50
C THR A 150 -12.43 16.46 -6.66
N ALA A 151 -12.19 15.18 -6.51
CA ALA A 151 -11.79 14.28 -7.57
C ALA A 151 -12.27 12.86 -7.25
N THR A 152 -12.50 12.07 -8.29
CA THR A 152 -12.88 10.67 -8.12
C THR A 152 -11.64 9.81 -8.05
N VAL A 153 -11.46 9.08 -6.95
CA VAL A 153 -10.53 7.95 -6.84
C VAL A 153 -11.13 6.80 -7.63
N GLN A 154 -10.43 6.37 -8.67
CA GLN A 154 -10.93 5.37 -9.60
C GLN A 154 -10.71 3.96 -9.08
N GLY A 155 -11.76 3.18 -9.02
CA GLY A 155 -11.75 1.74 -8.74
C GLY A 155 -12.02 0.90 -9.98
N SER A 156 -11.70 -0.38 -9.91
CA SER A 156 -12.08 -1.41 -10.88
C SER A 156 -11.92 -2.81 -10.27
N SER A 157 -12.91 -3.67 -10.44
CA SER A 157 -12.83 -5.09 -10.10
C SER A 157 -12.08 -5.93 -11.15
N ASN A 158 -11.76 -5.36 -12.32
CA ASN A 158 -11.12 -6.09 -13.40
C ASN A 158 -9.60 -5.91 -13.47
N TYR A 159 -9.09 -4.74 -13.05
CA TYR A 159 -7.66 -4.42 -13.08
C TYR A 159 -7.34 -3.31 -12.07
N GLN A 160 -6.07 -3.13 -11.78
CA GLN A 160 -5.59 -2.19 -10.76
C GLN A 160 -5.56 -0.76 -11.28
N ARG A 161 -6.52 0.05 -10.87
CA ARG A 161 -6.51 1.52 -11.02
C ARG A 161 -5.92 2.18 -9.78
N THR A 162 -6.60 2.03 -8.65
CA THR A 162 -6.08 2.41 -7.35
C THR A 162 -5.76 1.15 -6.58
N ALA A 163 -4.52 1.01 -6.14
CA ALA A 163 -4.00 -0.22 -5.56
C ALA A 163 -2.86 0.03 -4.57
N ILE A 164 -2.63 -0.94 -3.69
CA ILE A 164 -1.48 -1.00 -2.82
C ILE A 164 -0.90 -2.41 -2.83
N HIS A 165 0.44 -2.50 -2.88
CA HIS A 165 1.18 -3.75 -2.98
C HIS A 165 2.18 -3.84 -1.83
N PHE A 166 2.29 -5.02 -1.25
CA PHE A 166 3.19 -5.33 -0.17
C PHE A 166 4.13 -6.45 -0.59
N THR A 167 5.44 -6.20 -0.52
CA THR A 167 6.46 -7.21 -0.79
C THR A 167 7.44 -7.25 0.38
N ARG A 168 7.52 -8.36 1.09
CA ARG A 168 8.54 -8.55 2.11
C ARG A 168 9.88 -8.81 1.43
N ILE A 169 10.87 -7.99 1.75
CA ILE A 169 12.20 -8.02 1.11
C ILE A 169 13.31 -8.51 2.03
N GLY A 170 13.05 -8.59 3.34
CA GLY A 170 14.04 -9.04 4.31
C GLY A 170 13.49 -9.19 5.73
N ASN A 171 14.36 -9.62 6.63
CA ASN A 171 14.11 -9.63 8.07
C ASN A 171 14.37 -8.24 8.65
N THR A 172 13.76 -7.94 9.80
CA THR A 172 14.02 -6.76 10.62
C THR A 172 15.28 -6.95 11.46
#